data_026ecd87ccb2f7389f0ff1548d98141d
#
_entry.id   026ecd87ccb2f7389f0ff1548d98141d
#
_cell.length_a   1.000
_cell.length_b   1.000
_cell.length_c   1.000
_cell.angle_alpha   90.00
_cell.angle_beta   90.00
_cell.angle_gamma   90.00
#
_symmetry.space_group_name_H-M   'P 1'
#
loop_
_entity.id
_entity.type
_entity.pdbx_description
1 polymer ?
#
loop_
_entity_poly.entity_id
_entity_poly.type
_entity_poly.pdbx_seq_one_letter_code
_entity_poly.pdbx_strand_id
1 'polypeptide(L)'
;RGVALAFGLRCPVVHSGLAALRPLAEPVVGARFWRWVFASCSLPLAYSWIVYFIAHAHDGVVLWDGSRDPVVHGLAWCVNFASFFFLYPTVFNLKEVAAVEAPKVHLWETGIIRITRHPQAAGQVMWSAAHLAMVGSTFNALTMALLVAHHVFAAEHGDARLAAAHGDRFEAIKAKTSVVPCAASLDGRQDLPADYWKEFARAPYALIAAGTLGAYAAHPYMQAGAALVKNTGLVPGGILDPLFAP
;
A
#
# COMPACT_ATOMS: atom_id res chain seq x y z
N ARG A 1 -1.82 -3.37 24.25
CA ARG A 1 -1.63 -2.09 23.54
C ARG A 1 -0.18 -1.93 23.04
N GLY A 2 0.84 -2.28 23.84
CA GLY A 2 2.25 -2.18 23.45
C GLY A 2 2.66 -3.10 22.29
N VAL A 3 2.12 -4.31 22.24
CA VAL A 3 2.42 -5.31 21.18
C VAL A 3 1.94 -4.82 19.80
N ALA A 4 0.72 -4.31 19.71
CA ALA A 4 0.17 -3.77 18.47
C ALA A 4 0.99 -2.60 17.94
N LEU A 5 1.42 -1.68 18.82
CA LEU A 5 2.25 -0.55 18.48
C LEU A 5 3.65 -1.01 18.02
N ALA A 6 4.25 -1.96 18.71
CA ALA A 6 5.56 -2.50 18.36
C ALA A 6 5.54 -3.22 17.00
N PHE A 7 4.50 -4.00 16.71
CA PHE A 7 4.33 -4.64 15.39
C PHE A 7 4.05 -3.63 14.28
N GLY A 8 3.16 -2.67 14.53
CA GLY A 8 2.79 -1.61 13.58
C GLY A 8 3.96 -0.70 13.22
N LEU A 9 4.90 -0.49 14.13
CA LEU A 9 6.11 0.31 13.86
C LEU A 9 7.23 -0.51 13.20
N ARG A 10 7.35 -1.81 13.49
CA ARG A 10 8.46 -2.63 12.95
C ARG A 10 8.37 -2.82 11.45
N CYS A 11 7.19 -3.12 10.91
CA CYS A 11 7.04 -3.32 9.47
C CYS A 11 7.42 -2.06 8.67
N PRO A 12 6.85 -0.87 8.93
CA PRO A 12 7.27 0.36 8.27
C PRO A 12 8.74 0.70 8.50
N VAL A 13 9.27 0.54 9.71
CA VAL A 13 10.67 0.87 10.05
C VAL A 13 11.64 -0.04 9.31
N VAL A 14 11.42 -1.36 9.30
CA VAL A 14 12.29 -2.30 8.58
C VAL A 14 12.17 -2.10 7.07
N HIS A 15 10.95 -1.99 6.55
CA HIS A 15 10.71 -1.77 5.13
C HIS A 15 11.32 -0.46 4.64
N SER A 16 11.05 0.64 5.33
CA SER A 16 11.58 1.97 4.97
C SER A 16 13.08 2.06 5.24
N GLY A 17 13.58 1.46 6.31
CA GLY A 17 15.01 1.40 6.61
C GLY A 17 15.79 0.63 5.54
N LEU A 18 15.31 -0.53 5.11
CA LEU A 18 15.91 -1.26 4.00
C LEU A 18 15.82 -0.46 2.69
N ALA A 19 14.69 0.20 2.42
CA ALA A 19 14.56 1.05 1.25
C ALA A 19 15.55 2.23 1.27
N ALA A 20 15.78 2.84 2.44
CA ALA A 20 16.73 3.93 2.63
C ALA A 20 18.20 3.46 2.49
N LEU A 21 18.51 2.22 2.85
CA LEU A 21 19.84 1.64 2.69
C LEU A 21 20.18 1.26 1.24
N ARG A 22 19.20 1.22 0.36
CA ARG A 22 19.34 0.82 -1.04
C ARG A 22 20.51 1.51 -1.77
N PRO A 23 20.67 2.85 -1.74
CA PRO A 23 21.75 3.54 -2.45
C PRO A 23 23.15 3.15 -1.97
N LEU A 24 23.27 2.72 -0.70
CA LEU A 24 24.53 2.29 -0.10
C LEU A 24 24.82 0.81 -0.37
N ALA A 25 23.80 -0.03 -0.37
CA ALA A 25 23.93 -1.48 -0.49
C ALA A 25 24.05 -1.94 -1.95
N GLU A 26 23.27 -1.40 -2.88
CA GLU A 26 23.28 -1.81 -4.29
C GLU A 26 24.67 -1.71 -4.96
N PRO A 27 25.50 -0.70 -4.73
CA PRO A 27 26.85 -0.66 -5.29
C PRO A 27 27.76 -1.77 -4.78
N VAL A 28 27.51 -2.30 -3.57
CA VAL A 28 28.35 -3.34 -2.93
C VAL A 28 27.90 -4.75 -3.31
N VAL A 29 26.59 -5.02 -3.21
CA VAL A 29 26.05 -6.40 -3.36
C VAL A 29 25.34 -6.62 -4.69
N GLY A 30 25.13 -5.56 -5.47
CA GLY A 30 24.38 -5.61 -6.72
C GLY A 30 22.87 -5.42 -6.51
N ALA A 31 22.23 -4.72 -7.45
CA ALA A 31 20.82 -4.35 -7.37
C ALA A 31 19.88 -5.56 -7.31
N ARG A 32 20.21 -6.65 -8.01
CA ARG A 32 19.41 -7.88 -8.02
C ARG A 32 19.41 -8.57 -6.67
N PHE A 33 20.60 -8.76 -6.08
CA PHE A 33 20.75 -9.40 -4.76
C PHE A 33 20.08 -8.55 -3.68
N TRP A 34 20.23 -7.23 -3.72
CA TRP A 34 19.55 -6.32 -2.79
C TRP A 34 18.04 -6.46 -2.83
N ARG A 35 17.44 -6.59 -4.03
CA ARG A 35 15.99 -6.82 -4.17
C ARG A 35 15.54 -8.14 -3.51
N TRP A 36 16.35 -9.20 -3.63
CA TRP A 36 16.08 -10.46 -2.94
C TRP A 36 16.12 -10.30 -1.42
N VAL A 37 17.14 -9.63 -0.89
CA VAL A 37 17.24 -9.32 0.55
C VAL A 37 16.03 -8.50 1.00
N PHE A 38 15.71 -7.43 0.28
CA PHE A 38 14.56 -6.59 0.58
C PHE A 38 13.24 -7.38 0.58
N ALA A 39 12.99 -8.19 -0.44
CA ALA A 39 11.78 -8.99 -0.55
C ALA A 39 11.69 -10.04 0.57
N SER A 40 12.81 -10.75 0.86
CA SER A 40 12.86 -11.77 1.90
C SER A 40 12.63 -11.23 3.31
N CYS A 41 12.95 -9.97 3.55
CA CYS A 41 12.65 -9.32 4.83
C CYS A 41 11.24 -8.70 4.85
N SER A 42 10.86 -8.03 3.77
CA SER A 42 9.62 -7.23 3.73
C SER A 42 8.37 -8.09 3.58
N LEU A 43 8.40 -9.15 2.76
CA LEU A 43 7.22 -9.99 2.52
C LEU A 43 6.74 -10.76 3.76
N PRO A 44 7.61 -11.43 4.54
CA PRO A 44 7.19 -12.08 5.77
C PRO A 44 6.62 -11.10 6.80
N LEU A 45 7.23 -9.90 6.91
CA LEU A 45 6.74 -8.86 7.80
C LEU A 45 5.36 -8.34 7.38
N ALA A 46 5.16 -8.09 6.08
CA ALA A 46 3.87 -7.67 5.54
C ALA A 46 2.80 -8.75 5.75
N TYR A 47 3.13 -10.01 5.47
CA TYR A 47 2.23 -11.15 5.72
C TYR A 47 1.86 -11.25 7.22
N SER A 48 2.85 -11.20 8.11
CA SER A 48 2.63 -11.25 9.56
C SER A 48 1.72 -10.11 10.02
N TRP A 49 1.92 -8.91 9.47
CA TRP A 49 1.09 -7.75 9.78
C TRP A 49 -0.36 -7.93 9.31
N ILE A 50 -0.56 -8.45 8.09
CA ILE A 50 -1.90 -8.71 7.54
C ILE A 50 -2.64 -9.73 8.42
N VAL A 51 -1.98 -10.85 8.76
CA VAL A 51 -2.59 -11.90 9.62
C VAL A 51 -2.92 -11.34 11.00
N TYR A 52 -1.99 -10.58 11.59
CA TYR A 52 -2.21 -9.94 12.88
C TYR A 52 -3.38 -8.94 12.82
N PHE A 53 -3.43 -8.11 11.80
CA PHE A 53 -4.53 -7.16 11.58
C PHE A 53 -5.88 -7.86 11.49
N ILE A 54 -6.02 -8.89 10.66
CA ILE A 54 -7.28 -9.62 10.48
C ILE A 54 -7.73 -10.27 11.81
N ALA A 55 -6.78 -10.82 12.57
CA ALA A 55 -7.07 -11.46 13.85
C ALA A 55 -7.50 -10.47 14.96
N HIS A 56 -7.11 -9.20 14.84
CA HIS A 56 -7.27 -8.17 15.89
C HIS A 56 -8.08 -6.93 15.45
N ALA A 57 -8.68 -6.94 14.26
CA ALA A 57 -9.35 -5.77 13.68
C ALA A 57 -10.48 -5.21 14.57
N HIS A 58 -11.10 -6.07 15.40
CA HIS A 58 -12.15 -5.69 16.34
C HIS A 58 -11.66 -5.44 17.77
N ASP A 59 -10.35 -5.51 18.01
CA ASP A 59 -9.80 -5.32 19.35
C ASP A 59 -9.82 -3.83 19.75
N GLY A 60 -9.82 -3.63 21.09
CA GLY A 60 -9.84 -2.31 21.69
C GLY A 60 -11.25 -1.76 21.91
N VAL A 61 -11.35 -0.43 22.06
CA VAL A 61 -12.64 0.24 22.26
C VAL A 61 -13.33 0.40 20.90
N VAL A 62 -14.56 -0.06 20.82
CA VAL A 62 -15.42 0.20 19.63
C VAL A 62 -15.89 1.64 19.70
N LEU A 63 -15.56 2.42 18.69
CA LEU A 63 -15.98 3.83 18.53
C LEU A 63 -17.26 3.91 17.69
N TRP A 64 -17.36 3.08 16.64
CA TRP A 64 -18.55 2.87 15.81
C TRP A 64 -18.44 1.52 15.08
N ASP A 65 -19.58 1.04 14.58
CA ASP A 65 -19.68 -0.16 13.75
C ASP A 65 -20.59 0.15 12.55
N GLY A 66 -20.00 0.36 11.38
CA GLY A 66 -20.70 0.59 10.12
C GLY A 66 -20.97 -0.69 9.33
N SER A 67 -20.53 -1.85 9.82
CA SER A 67 -20.60 -3.12 9.07
C SER A 67 -22.03 -3.58 8.78
N ARG A 68 -22.98 -3.16 9.61
CA ARG A 68 -24.40 -3.52 9.49
C ARG A 68 -25.22 -2.53 8.67
N ASP A 69 -24.67 -1.35 8.38
CA ASP A 69 -25.35 -0.37 7.55
C ASP A 69 -25.07 -0.70 6.06
N PRO A 70 -26.13 -1.02 5.27
CA PRO A 70 -25.97 -1.40 3.88
C PRO A 70 -25.41 -0.29 3.00
N VAL A 71 -25.64 0.97 3.36
CA VAL A 71 -25.11 2.13 2.61
C VAL A 71 -23.61 2.27 2.89
N VAL A 72 -23.19 2.22 4.15
CA VAL A 72 -21.78 2.25 4.54
C VAL A 72 -21.04 1.07 3.92
N HIS A 73 -21.63 -0.13 3.98
CA HIS A 73 -21.05 -1.32 3.37
C HIS A 73 -20.87 -1.17 1.85
N GLY A 74 -21.91 -0.73 1.14
CA GLY A 74 -21.82 -0.52 -0.31
C GLY A 74 -20.79 0.55 -0.71
N LEU A 75 -20.77 1.68 0.00
CA LEU A 75 -19.79 2.75 -0.24
C LEU A 75 -18.36 2.27 0.07
N ALA A 76 -18.14 1.55 1.17
CA ALA A 76 -16.83 1.02 1.52
C ALA A 76 -16.31 0.07 0.43
N TRP A 77 -17.17 -0.79 -0.13
CA TRP A 77 -16.78 -1.65 -1.25
C TRP A 77 -16.46 -0.89 -2.52
N CYS A 78 -17.24 0.12 -2.88
CA CYS A 78 -16.94 0.98 -4.03
C CYS A 78 -15.60 1.70 -3.86
N VAL A 79 -15.33 2.26 -2.68
CA VAL A 79 -14.08 2.94 -2.38
C VAL A 79 -12.91 1.95 -2.37
N ASN A 80 -13.08 0.78 -1.79
CA ASN A 80 -12.05 -0.27 -1.82
C ASN A 80 -11.79 -0.76 -3.24
N PHE A 81 -12.81 -1.01 -4.03
CA PHE A 81 -12.64 -1.39 -5.43
C PHE A 81 -11.81 -0.34 -6.19
N ALA A 82 -12.16 0.94 -6.06
CA ALA A 82 -11.42 2.02 -6.67
C ALA A 82 -9.97 2.11 -6.13
N SER A 83 -9.74 1.88 -4.83
CA SER A 83 -8.42 1.98 -4.21
C SER A 83 -7.40 1.03 -4.82
N PHE A 84 -7.80 -0.16 -5.26
CA PHE A 84 -6.92 -1.13 -5.88
C PHE A 84 -6.38 -0.67 -7.23
N PHE A 85 -7.13 0.16 -7.97
CA PHE A 85 -6.64 0.78 -9.20
C PHE A 85 -5.54 1.81 -8.94
N PHE A 86 -5.47 2.36 -7.74
CA PHE A 86 -4.38 3.22 -7.30
C PHE A 86 -3.21 2.42 -6.70
N LEU A 87 -3.49 1.37 -5.94
CA LEU A 87 -2.47 0.59 -5.24
C LEU A 87 -1.58 -0.23 -6.17
N TYR A 88 -2.16 -0.88 -7.19
CA TYR A 88 -1.45 -1.91 -7.93
C TYR A 88 -0.87 -1.56 -9.31
N PRO A 89 -1.19 -0.46 -10.00
CA PRO A 89 -0.67 -0.22 -11.35
C PRO A 89 0.85 -0.15 -11.44
N THR A 90 1.51 0.25 -10.35
CA THR A 90 2.96 0.38 -10.27
C THR A 90 3.66 -0.91 -9.82
N VAL A 91 2.91 -1.92 -9.35
CA VAL A 91 3.45 -3.18 -8.80
C VAL A 91 3.43 -4.32 -9.80
N PHE A 92 2.66 -4.20 -10.90
CA PHE A 92 2.43 -5.30 -11.84
C PHE A 92 3.58 -5.61 -12.80
N ASN A 93 4.71 -4.91 -12.73
CA ASN A 93 5.86 -5.29 -13.53
C ASN A 93 6.77 -6.30 -12.82
N LEU A 94 6.18 -7.40 -12.32
CA LEU A 94 6.89 -8.46 -11.59
C LEU A 94 8.05 -9.06 -12.39
N LYS A 95 7.95 -9.14 -13.74
CA LYS A 95 9.04 -9.58 -14.59
C LYS A 95 10.23 -8.64 -14.53
N GLU A 96 9.99 -7.32 -14.54
CA GLU A 96 11.03 -6.33 -14.46
C GLU A 96 11.67 -6.28 -13.06
N VAL A 97 10.86 -6.46 -12.02
CA VAL A 97 11.34 -6.50 -10.63
C VAL A 97 12.15 -7.74 -10.32
N ALA A 98 11.74 -8.92 -10.84
CA ALA A 98 12.35 -10.20 -10.48
C ALA A 98 13.47 -10.65 -11.44
N ALA A 99 13.37 -10.34 -12.74
CA ALA A 99 14.22 -10.92 -13.77
C ALA A 99 15.26 -9.97 -14.36
N VAL A 100 15.13 -8.66 -14.17
CA VAL A 100 16.02 -7.66 -14.77
C VAL A 100 17.06 -7.19 -13.75
N GLU A 101 18.31 -7.12 -14.17
CA GLU A 101 19.43 -6.73 -13.30
C GLU A 101 19.32 -5.27 -12.84
N ALA A 102 18.94 -4.37 -13.75
CA ALA A 102 18.65 -2.97 -13.46
C ALA A 102 17.31 -2.56 -14.06
N PRO A 103 16.22 -2.49 -13.28
CA PRO A 103 14.93 -2.05 -13.77
C PRO A 103 15.01 -0.64 -14.31
N LYS A 104 14.45 -0.40 -15.50
CA LYS A 104 14.34 0.95 -16.06
C LYS A 104 13.41 1.78 -15.18
N VAL A 105 13.87 2.94 -14.77
CA VAL A 105 12.99 3.92 -14.10
C VAL A 105 12.14 4.57 -15.18
N HIS A 106 10.86 4.33 -15.13
CA HIS A 106 9.88 4.98 -15.98
C HIS A 106 9.35 6.22 -15.26
N LEU A 107 9.74 7.38 -15.76
CA LEU A 107 9.10 8.64 -15.36
C LEU A 107 7.83 8.81 -16.19
N TRP A 108 6.71 8.35 -15.63
CA TRP A 108 5.42 8.32 -16.32
C TRP A 108 4.69 9.66 -16.17
N GLU A 109 4.08 10.12 -17.26
CA GLU A 109 3.20 11.30 -17.29
C GLU A 109 1.75 10.92 -17.69
N THR A 110 1.42 9.62 -17.73
CA THR A 110 0.16 9.09 -18.30
C THR A 110 -0.59 8.24 -17.30
N GLY A 111 -1.86 7.98 -17.58
CA GLY A 111 -2.71 7.12 -16.77
C GLY A 111 -2.96 7.69 -15.39
N ILE A 112 -2.83 6.84 -14.37
CA ILE A 112 -3.08 7.20 -12.97
C ILE A 112 -2.18 8.33 -12.46
N ILE A 113 -1.00 8.52 -13.06
CA ILE A 113 -0.05 9.57 -12.67
C ILE A 113 -0.60 10.98 -12.99
N ARG A 114 -1.50 11.11 -13.96
CA ARG A 114 -2.21 12.38 -14.19
C ARG A 114 -3.13 12.75 -13.03
N ILE A 115 -3.67 11.76 -12.34
CA ILE A 115 -4.51 11.98 -11.15
C ILE A 115 -3.64 12.32 -9.94
N THR A 116 -2.60 11.52 -9.70
CA THR A 116 -1.64 11.74 -8.61
C THR A 116 -0.31 11.05 -8.94
N ARG A 117 0.81 11.70 -8.62
CA ARG A 117 2.12 11.07 -8.79
C ARG A 117 2.44 10.01 -7.73
N HIS A 118 1.61 9.91 -6.67
CA HIS A 118 1.73 8.90 -5.62
C HIS A 118 0.45 8.04 -5.53
N PRO A 119 0.13 7.25 -6.57
CA PRO A 119 -1.10 6.49 -6.59
C PRO A 119 -1.18 5.49 -5.44
N GLN A 120 -0.09 4.86 -5.04
CA GLN A 120 -0.09 3.95 -3.89
C GLN A 120 -0.48 4.63 -2.58
N ALA A 121 -0.01 5.85 -2.33
CA ALA A 121 -0.41 6.61 -1.14
C ALA A 121 -1.90 6.97 -1.18
N ALA A 122 -2.40 7.44 -2.33
CA ALA A 122 -3.82 7.74 -2.49
C ALA A 122 -4.69 6.48 -2.31
N GLY A 123 -4.32 5.37 -2.94
CA GLY A 123 -5.01 4.09 -2.79
C GLY A 123 -5.02 3.59 -1.35
N GLN A 124 -3.90 3.74 -0.62
CA GLN A 124 -3.83 3.35 0.79
C GLN A 124 -4.73 4.22 1.67
N VAL A 125 -4.80 5.53 1.42
CA VAL A 125 -5.74 6.41 2.14
C VAL A 125 -7.18 5.97 1.90
N MET A 126 -7.56 5.70 0.65
CA MET A 126 -8.90 5.24 0.28
C MET A 126 -9.22 3.89 0.96
N TRP A 127 -8.32 2.93 0.89
CA TRP A 127 -8.45 1.61 1.50
C TRP A 127 -8.61 1.72 3.02
N SER A 128 -7.77 2.52 3.66
CA SER A 128 -7.79 2.76 5.10
C SER A 128 -9.09 3.42 5.55
N ALA A 129 -9.57 4.44 4.82
CA ALA A 129 -10.82 5.12 5.12
C ALA A 129 -12.02 4.17 5.02
N ALA A 130 -12.08 3.33 3.98
CA ALA A 130 -13.15 2.36 3.79
C ALA A 130 -13.19 1.31 4.92
N HIS A 131 -12.03 0.75 5.30
CA HIS A 131 -11.95 -0.22 6.38
C HIS A 131 -12.28 0.41 7.73
N LEU A 132 -11.85 1.65 7.97
CA LEU A 132 -12.16 2.37 9.20
C LEU A 132 -13.65 2.72 9.28
N ALA A 133 -14.30 3.06 8.17
CA ALA A 133 -15.75 3.30 8.13
C ALA A 133 -16.55 2.04 8.52
N MET A 134 -16.08 0.86 8.11
CA MET A 134 -16.71 -0.42 8.43
C MET A 134 -16.50 -0.82 9.90
N VAL A 135 -15.27 -0.72 10.39
CA VAL A 135 -14.88 -1.16 11.73
C VAL A 135 -14.11 -0.06 12.44
N GLY A 136 -14.80 0.71 13.26
CA GLY A 136 -14.25 1.82 14.03
C GLY A 136 -13.73 1.37 15.40
N SER A 137 -12.79 0.43 15.48
CA SER A 137 -12.09 0.12 16.73
C SER A 137 -10.84 0.98 16.91
N THR A 138 -10.41 1.18 18.16
CA THR A 138 -9.17 1.92 18.43
C THR A 138 -7.93 1.23 17.85
N PHE A 139 -7.95 -0.10 17.75
CA PHE A 139 -6.89 -0.87 17.10
C PHE A 139 -6.87 -0.58 15.60
N ASN A 140 -8.05 -0.64 14.95
CA ASN A 140 -8.18 -0.37 13.54
C ASN A 140 -7.78 1.07 13.19
N ALA A 141 -8.24 2.06 13.97
CA ALA A 141 -7.88 3.47 13.78
C ALA A 141 -6.36 3.69 13.86
N LEU A 142 -5.70 3.11 14.86
CA LEU A 142 -4.25 3.19 14.98
C LEU A 142 -3.54 2.52 13.80
N THR A 143 -3.99 1.36 13.38
CA THR A 143 -3.42 0.63 12.24
C THR A 143 -3.54 1.44 10.95
N MET A 144 -4.72 1.99 10.67
CA MET A 144 -4.95 2.81 9.47
C MET A 144 -4.10 4.08 9.48
N ALA A 145 -3.98 4.74 10.64
CA ALA A 145 -3.12 5.91 10.80
C ALA A 145 -1.65 5.59 10.52
N LEU A 146 -1.14 4.47 11.03
CA LEU A 146 0.24 4.02 10.79
C LEU A 146 0.49 3.67 9.31
N LEU A 147 -0.46 3.00 8.65
CA LEU A 147 -0.36 2.67 7.22
C LEU A 147 -0.35 3.93 6.35
N VAL A 148 -1.23 4.89 6.64
CA VAL A 148 -1.28 6.16 5.92
C VAL A 148 0.03 6.94 6.14
N ALA A 149 0.48 7.08 7.38
CA ALA A 149 1.74 7.76 7.71
C ALA A 149 2.92 7.12 6.98
N HIS A 150 2.99 5.79 6.94
CA HIS A 150 4.03 5.07 6.19
C HIS A 150 4.03 5.43 4.69
N HIS A 151 2.86 5.48 4.06
CA HIS A 151 2.76 5.80 2.64
C HIS A 151 3.05 7.26 2.32
N VAL A 152 2.65 8.19 3.21
CA VAL A 152 3.02 9.61 3.09
C VAL A 152 4.53 9.77 3.16
N PHE A 153 5.16 9.17 4.18
CA PHE A 153 6.63 9.17 4.31
C PHE A 153 7.33 8.55 3.10
N ALA A 154 6.82 7.41 2.59
CA ALA A 154 7.36 6.75 1.41
C ALA A 154 7.22 7.61 0.14
N ALA A 155 6.15 8.39 0.02
CA ALA A 155 5.93 9.32 -1.08
C ALA A 155 6.95 10.47 -1.05
N GLU A 156 7.15 11.10 0.10
CA GLU A 156 8.14 12.18 0.28
C GLU A 156 9.57 11.68 0.02
N HIS A 157 9.92 10.52 0.60
CA HIS A 157 11.23 9.89 0.36
C HIS A 157 11.41 9.49 -1.11
N GLY A 158 10.35 9.01 -1.75
CA GLY A 158 10.32 8.68 -3.18
C GLY A 158 10.60 9.91 -4.06
N ASP A 159 9.93 11.02 -3.80
CA ASP A 159 10.14 12.29 -4.50
C ASP A 159 11.59 12.78 -4.34
N ALA A 160 12.11 12.79 -3.12
CA ALA A 160 13.49 13.21 -2.85
C ALA A 160 14.51 12.35 -3.60
N ARG A 161 14.30 11.02 -3.63
CA ARG A 161 15.17 10.08 -4.35
C ARG A 161 15.09 10.26 -5.86
N LEU A 162 13.90 10.49 -6.42
CA LEU A 162 13.72 10.73 -7.85
C LEU A 162 14.33 12.06 -8.27
N ALA A 163 14.18 13.11 -7.46
CA ALA A 163 14.82 14.40 -7.69
C ALA A 163 16.36 14.27 -7.70
N ALA A 164 16.94 13.56 -6.73
CA ALA A 164 18.37 13.31 -6.67
C ALA A 164 18.91 12.49 -7.87
N ALA A 165 18.10 11.54 -8.37
CA ALA A 165 18.52 10.66 -9.46
C ALA A 165 18.29 11.24 -10.85
N HIS A 166 17.27 12.09 -11.04
CA HIS A 166 16.80 12.52 -12.35
C HIS A 166 16.77 14.05 -12.55
N GLY A 167 17.03 14.84 -11.49
CA GLY A 167 17.15 16.29 -11.56
C GLY A 167 15.97 16.97 -12.28
N ASP A 168 16.29 17.85 -13.23
CA ASP A 168 15.31 18.66 -13.97
C ASP A 168 14.22 17.85 -14.66
N ARG A 169 14.53 16.62 -15.08
CA ARG A 169 13.54 15.75 -15.72
C ARG A 169 12.43 15.36 -14.76
N PHE A 170 12.76 15.07 -13.50
CA PHE A 170 11.76 14.77 -12.49
C PHE A 170 11.02 16.04 -12.04
N GLU A 171 11.71 17.17 -11.89
CA GLU A 171 11.08 18.44 -11.54
C GLU A 171 10.06 18.89 -12.60
N ALA A 172 10.31 18.64 -13.89
CA ALA A 172 9.34 18.91 -14.95
C ALA A 172 8.05 18.07 -14.81
N ILE A 173 8.18 16.79 -14.40
CA ILE A 173 7.01 15.94 -14.11
C ILE A 173 6.28 16.41 -12.85
N LYS A 174 7.01 16.75 -11.81
CA LYS A 174 6.48 17.25 -10.55
C LYS A 174 5.70 18.54 -10.72
N ALA A 175 6.15 19.42 -11.64
CA ALA A 175 5.44 20.66 -11.96
C ALA A 175 4.06 20.42 -12.57
N LYS A 176 3.89 19.34 -13.37
CA LYS A 176 2.62 18.98 -14.04
C LYS A 176 1.73 18.06 -13.20
N THR A 177 2.22 17.49 -12.12
CA THR A 177 1.51 16.49 -11.32
C THR A 177 1.33 16.95 -9.89
N SER A 178 0.46 16.27 -9.14
CA SER A 178 0.21 16.59 -7.72
C SER A 178 0.29 15.34 -6.86
N VAL A 179 0.58 15.53 -5.56
CA VAL A 179 0.45 14.50 -4.52
C VAL A 179 -1.02 14.25 -4.23
N VAL A 180 -1.77 15.33 -4.01
CA VAL A 180 -3.22 15.26 -3.77
C VAL A 180 -3.91 14.91 -5.09
N PRO A 181 -4.75 13.85 -5.11
CA PRO A 181 -5.44 13.45 -6.32
C PRO A 181 -6.23 14.60 -6.97
N CYS A 182 -6.13 14.70 -8.28
CA CYS A 182 -6.78 15.70 -9.14
C CYS A 182 -6.37 17.16 -8.92
N ALA A 183 -5.54 17.49 -7.93
CA ALA A 183 -5.21 18.89 -7.65
C ALA A 183 -4.52 19.57 -8.86
N ALA A 184 -3.59 18.88 -9.54
CA ALA A 184 -2.92 19.43 -10.72
C ALA A 184 -3.88 19.69 -11.91
N SER A 185 -4.94 18.88 -12.04
CA SER A 185 -5.96 19.10 -13.07
C SER A 185 -6.91 20.24 -12.69
N LEU A 186 -7.22 20.40 -11.41
CA LEU A 186 -8.08 21.46 -10.92
C LEU A 186 -7.43 22.85 -10.97
N ASP A 187 -6.11 22.91 -10.79
CA ASP A 187 -5.33 24.15 -10.84
C ASP A 187 -4.75 24.44 -12.24
N GLY A 188 -5.10 23.63 -13.26
CA GLY A 188 -4.74 23.84 -14.65
C GLY A 188 -3.28 23.48 -15.01
N ARG A 189 -2.53 22.82 -14.14
CA ARG A 189 -1.17 22.34 -14.45
C ARG A 189 -1.14 21.06 -15.26
N GLN A 190 -2.20 20.25 -15.16
CA GLN A 190 -2.35 18.97 -15.84
C GLN A 190 -3.55 19.00 -16.77
N ASP A 191 -3.30 18.88 -18.08
CA ASP A 191 -4.35 18.69 -19.07
C ASP A 191 -4.70 17.22 -19.21
N LEU A 192 -6.02 16.91 -19.15
CA LEU A 192 -6.53 15.58 -19.43
C LEU A 192 -6.92 15.49 -20.91
N PRO A 193 -6.35 14.55 -21.70
CA PRO A 193 -6.77 14.36 -23.09
C PRO A 193 -8.26 13.96 -23.18
N ALA A 194 -8.93 14.33 -24.27
CA ALA A 194 -10.34 13.98 -24.48
C ALA A 194 -10.59 12.44 -24.46
N ASP A 195 -9.57 11.68 -24.82
CA ASP A 195 -9.57 10.21 -24.83
C ASP A 195 -8.80 9.60 -23.64
N TYR A 196 -8.71 10.31 -22.53
CA TYR A 196 -7.98 9.90 -21.32
C TYR A 196 -8.33 8.50 -20.82
N TRP A 197 -9.59 8.09 -20.97
CA TRP A 197 -10.04 6.75 -20.60
C TRP A 197 -9.25 5.63 -21.32
N LYS A 198 -8.72 5.88 -22.52
CA LYS A 198 -7.89 4.90 -23.25
C LYS A 198 -6.58 4.59 -22.56
N GLU A 199 -6.07 5.49 -21.73
CA GLU A 199 -4.86 5.24 -20.95
C GLU A 199 -5.06 4.14 -19.91
N PHE A 200 -6.32 3.84 -19.54
CA PHE A 200 -6.71 2.75 -18.64
C PHE A 200 -7.13 1.46 -19.39
N ALA A 201 -7.36 1.51 -20.68
CA ALA A 201 -7.73 0.34 -21.50
C ALA A 201 -6.53 -0.56 -21.74
N ARG A 202 -5.92 -1.07 -20.68
CA ARG A 202 -4.73 -1.92 -20.70
C ARG A 202 -4.94 -3.17 -19.86
N ALA A 203 -4.30 -4.29 -20.28
CA ALA A 203 -4.42 -5.58 -19.60
C ALA A 203 -4.19 -5.53 -18.07
N PRO A 204 -3.22 -4.75 -17.53
CA PRO A 204 -3.04 -4.66 -16.07
C PRO A 204 -4.29 -4.21 -15.32
N TYR A 205 -5.03 -3.24 -15.85
CA TYR A 205 -6.26 -2.76 -15.20
C TYR A 205 -7.39 -3.80 -15.22
N ALA A 206 -7.52 -4.58 -16.30
CA ALA A 206 -8.47 -5.69 -16.32
C ALA A 206 -8.10 -6.77 -15.29
N LEU A 207 -6.81 -7.08 -15.13
CA LEU A 207 -6.32 -8.00 -14.10
C LEU A 207 -6.56 -7.47 -12.68
N ILE A 208 -6.37 -6.17 -12.46
CA ILE A 208 -6.69 -5.53 -11.18
C ILE A 208 -8.18 -5.66 -10.88
N ALA A 209 -9.05 -5.34 -11.84
CA ALA A 209 -10.49 -5.48 -11.67
C ALA A 209 -10.88 -6.91 -11.32
N ALA A 210 -10.42 -7.90 -12.09
CA ALA A 210 -10.71 -9.32 -11.85
C ALA A 210 -10.15 -9.79 -10.49
N GLY A 211 -8.91 -9.41 -10.15
CA GLY A 211 -8.29 -9.74 -8.87
C GLY A 211 -9.03 -9.12 -7.68
N THR A 212 -9.50 -7.88 -7.82
CA THR A 212 -10.27 -7.20 -6.76
C THR A 212 -11.64 -7.86 -6.56
N LEU A 213 -12.34 -8.22 -7.63
CA LEU A 213 -13.59 -8.97 -7.54
C LEU A 213 -13.37 -10.36 -6.92
N GLY A 214 -12.26 -11.03 -7.28
CA GLY A 214 -11.86 -12.28 -6.66
C GLY A 214 -11.57 -12.13 -5.16
N ALA A 215 -10.86 -11.07 -4.77
CA ALA A 215 -10.60 -10.75 -3.34
C ALA A 215 -11.90 -10.44 -2.59
N TYR A 216 -12.85 -9.75 -3.23
CA TYR A 216 -14.18 -9.52 -2.67
C TYR A 216 -14.90 -10.84 -2.37
N ALA A 217 -14.94 -11.75 -3.36
CA ALA A 217 -15.57 -13.05 -3.20
C ALA A 217 -14.86 -13.94 -2.16
N ALA A 218 -13.52 -13.80 -2.04
CA ALA A 218 -12.70 -14.54 -1.09
C ALA A 218 -12.71 -13.94 0.33
N HIS A 219 -13.17 -12.71 0.52
CA HIS A 219 -13.07 -11.99 1.79
C HIS A 219 -13.67 -12.73 2.99
N PRO A 220 -14.86 -13.38 2.92
CA PRO A 220 -15.38 -14.18 4.02
C PRO A 220 -14.49 -15.37 4.41
N TYR A 221 -13.88 -16.02 3.41
CA TYR A 221 -12.95 -17.12 3.63
C TYR A 221 -11.63 -16.65 4.23
N MET A 222 -11.14 -15.49 3.85
CA MET A 222 -9.96 -14.87 4.46
C MET A 222 -10.20 -14.56 5.95
N GLN A 223 -11.38 -14.04 6.30
CA GLN A 223 -11.78 -13.80 7.70
C GLN A 223 -11.89 -15.10 8.49
N ALA A 224 -12.54 -16.13 7.93
CA ALA A 224 -12.65 -17.44 8.56
C ALA A 224 -11.28 -18.09 8.77
N GLY A 225 -10.40 -18.02 7.78
CA GLY A 225 -9.04 -18.52 7.86
C GLY A 225 -8.19 -17.80 8.92
N ALA A 226 -8.33 -16.48 9.05
CA ALA A 226 -7.63 -15.72 10.09
C ALA A 226 -8.17 -16.06 11.50
N ALA A 227 -9.49 -16.24 11.66
CA ALA A 227 -10.08 -16.70 12.91
C ALA A 227 -9.57 -18.10 13.30
N LEU A 228 -9.44 -19.00 12.33
CA LEU A 228 -8.85 -20.34 12.55
C LEU A 228 -7.39 -20.22 13.02
N VAL A 229 -6.58 -19.42 12.34
CA VAL A 229 -5.17 -19.21 12.71
C VAL A 229 -5.06 -18.60 14.11
N LYS A 230 -5.90 -17.63 14.46
CA LYS A 230 -5.97 -17.07 15.81
C LYS A 230 -6.25 -18.13 16.86
N ASN A 231 -7.22 -19.02 16.60
CA ASN A 231 -7.64 -20.06 17.55
C ASN A 231 -6.61 -21.20 17.69
N THR A 232 -5.78 -21.45 16.69
CA THR A 232 -4.73 -22.49 16.75
C THR A 232 -3.43 -22.01 17.40
N GLY A 233 -3.33 -20.74 17.78
CA GLY A 233 -2.07 -20.14 18.29
C GLY A 233 -0.96 -20.00 17.26
N LEU A 234 -1.24 -20.27 15.99
CA LEU A 234 -0.30 -20.09 14.87
C LEU A 234 -0.22 -18.63 14.38
N VAL A 235 -0.80 -17.69 15.13
CA VAL A 235 -0.63 -16.25 14.86
C VAL A 235 0.85 -15.92 15.08
N PRO A 236 1.52 -15.21 14.14
CA PRO A 236 2.93 -14.86 14.29
C PRO A 236 3.27 -14.13 15.59
N GLY A 237 2.32 -13.54 16.29
CA GLY A 237 2.47 -13.04 17.66
C GLY A 237 2.75 -14.15 18.67
N GLY A 238 2.16 -15.32 18.53
CA GLY A 238 2.39 -16.45 19.46
C GLY A 238 3.79 -17.07 19.36
N ILE A 239 4.40 -17.05 18.18
CA ILE A 239 5.79 -17.55 18.02
C ILE A 239 6.81 -16.51 18.50
N LEU A 240 6.44 -15.23 18.45
CA LEU A 240 7.30 -14.10 18.85
C LEU A 240 6.99 -13.59 20.26
N ASP A 241 5.97 -14.12 20.94
CA ASP A 241 5.63 -13.79 22.31
C ASP A 241 6.80 -13.91 23.30
N PRO A 242 7.74 -14.89 23.18
CA PRO A 242 8.93 -14.91 24.03
C PRO A 242 9.85 -13.70 23.85
N LEU A 243 9.78 -13.00 22.71
CA LEU A 243 10.56 -11.79 22.47
C LEU A 243 9.85 -10.51 22.98
N PHE A 244 8.60 -10.65 23.47
CA PHE A 244 7.73 -9.54 23.90
C PHE A 244 7.09 -9.75 25.27
N ALA A 245 7.39 -10.89 25.92
CA ALA A 245 7.02 -11.09 27.32
C ALA A 245 7.70 -10.02 28.17
N PRO A 246 6.99 -9.42 29.15
CA PRO A 246 7.52 -8.36 30.00
C PRO A 246 8.70 -8.81 30.82
#